data_1f1460974cdbcef604b0431012b632f3
#
_entry.id   1f1460974cdbcef604b0431012b632f3
#
_cell.length_a   1.000
_cell.length_b   1.000
_cell.length_c   1.000
_cell.angle_alpha   90.00
_cell.angle_beta   90.00
_cell.angle_gamma   90.00
#
_symmetry.space_group_name_H-M   'P 1'
#
loop_
_entity.id
_entity.type
_entity.pdbx_description
1 polymer ?
#
loop_
_entity_poly.entity_id
_entity_poly.type
_entity_poly.pdbx_seq_one_letter_code
_entity_poly.pdbx_strand_id
1 'polypeptide(L)'
;MKQDIRLAAISLLALMALPSIADEKKDMFRPENASVTSQSIAPDARAGGMGDIGAATDPDVMSQYWNPAKYPFSISRAGVALNYTPWLRQLVSDMDLACLAGYYRIGDYSAVSASLRYFSLGEVYTNSGSTNDNSMTINPYEMSMDVAYSLMLSEKFSIAAAVRWIYSDLKYDYSDDTSPGSAFAVDLAAYYQNYINIGQRECQLGLGLDISNIGSKINFGGDDNSEFIPANLRLGASLMIPIDEYNRLTIAADANKPLVPTMPIKGAN
;
A
#
# COMPACT_ATOMS: atom_id res chain seq x y z
N MET A 1 -37.90 -3.53 9.77
CA MET A 1 -37.19 -4.51 8.90
C MET A 1 -37.07 -4.10 7.43
N LYS A 2 -38.15 -3.86 6.66
CA LYS A 2 -38.03 -3.34 5.27
C LYS A 2 -37.55 -1.88 5.18
N GLN A 3 -37.76 -1.10 6.23
CA GLN A 3 -37.40 0.32 6.29
C GLN A 3 -35.90 0.50 6.59
N ASP A 4 -35.33 -0.37 7.41
CA ASP A 4 -33.91 -0.30 7.83
C ASP A 4 -32.98 -0.72 6.70
N ILE A 5 -33.39 -1.72 5.89
CA ILE A 5 -32.64 -2.14 4.68
C ILE A 5 -32.67 -1.04 3.60
N ARG A 6 -33.80 -0.32 3.48
CA ARG A 6 -33.90 0.81 2.54
C ARG A 6 -33.04 2.00 2.99
N LEU A 7 -32.97 2.29 4.28
CA LEU A 7 -32.10 3.33 4.83
C LEU A 7 -30.61 2.98 4.68
N ALA A 8 -30.22 1.73 4.92
CA ALA A 8 -28.84 1.29 4.72
C ALA A 8 -28.45 1.29 3.22
N ALA A 9 -29.34 0.88 2.34
CA ALA A 9 -29.12 0.93 0.88
C ALA A 9 -29.07 2.38 0.35
N ILE A 10 -29.91 3.28 0.88
CA ILE A 10 -29.93 4.70 0.51
C ILE A 10 -28.66 5.41 1.04
N SER A 11 -28.19 5.08 2.24
CA SER A 11 -26.95 5.64 2.77
C SER A 11 -25.72 5.15 1.98
N LEU A 12 -25.71 3.89 1.53
CA LEU A 12 -24.65 3.37 0.68
C LEU A 12 -24.68 3.98 -0.73
N LEU A 13 -25.88 4.17 -1.32
CA LEU A 13 -26.04 4.90 -2.58
C LEU A 13 -25.72 6.40 -2.46
N ALA A 14 -26.04 7.01 -1.32
CA ALA A 14 -25.69 8.41 -1.06
C ALA A 14 -24.18 8.62 -0.88
N LEU A 15 -23.46 7.60 -0.37
CA LEU A 15 -22.00 7.63 -0.33
C LEU A 15 -21.36 7.49 -1.74
N MET A 16 -22.02 6.76 -2.65
CA MET A 16 -21.60 6.66 -4.05
C MET A 16 -22.03 7.88 -4.89
N ALA A 17 -23.02 8.64 -4.40
CA ALA A 17 -23.53 9.85 -5.05
C ALA A 17 -22.95 11.13 -4.44
N LEU A 18 -21.85 11.07 -3.69
CA LEU A 18 -21.08 12.27 -3.43
C LEU A 18 -20.64 12.79 -4.81
N PRO A 19 -21.20 13.95 -5.29
CA PRO A 19 -20.65 14.55 -6.47
C PRO A 19 -19.17 14.72 -6.16
N SER A 20 -18.30 14.21 -7.03
CA SER A 20 -16.93 14.67 -7.03
C SER A 20 -17.10 16.20 -7.16
N ILE A 21 -16.81 16.93 -6.08
CA ILE A 21 -16.60 18.36 -6.16
C ILE A 21 -15.26 18.51 -6.88
N ALA A 22 -15.26 18.08 -8.14
CA ALA A 22 -14.29 18.46 -9.12
C ALA A 22 -14.66 19.91 -9.42
N ASP A 23 -13.98 20.82 -8.73
CA ASP A 23 -13.90 22.20 -9.14
C ASP A 23 -13.54 22.18 -10.63
N GLU A 24 -14.31 22.87 -11.47
CA GLU A 24 -14.19 22.91 -12.94
C GLU A 24 -12.90 23.60 -13.45
N LYS A 25 -11.94 23.81 -12.58
CA LYS A 25 -10.55 24.01 -12.99
C LYS A 25 -10.09 22.71 -13.61
N LYS A 26 -9.84 22.73 -14.93
CA LYS A 26 -9.07 21.73 -15.66
C LYS A 26 -7.84 21.39 -14.82
N ASP A 27 -7.98 20.46 -13.86
CA ASP A 27 -6.87 19.90 -13.16
C ASP A 27 -6.10 19.07 -14.17
N MET A 28 -5.13 19.75 -14.80
CA MET A 28 -4.10 19.01 -15.53
C MET A 28 -3.58 17.97 -14.53
N PHE A 29 -3.52 16.72 -14.98
CA PHE A 29 -2.91 15.62 -14.24
C PHE A 29 -1.60 16.13 -13.63
N ARG A 30 -1.55 16.19 -12.30
CA ARG A 30 -0.37 16.61 -11.54
C ARG A 30 0.26 15.36 -10.95
N PRO A 31 1.36 14.87 -11.52
CA PRO A 31 2.06 13.75 -10.95
C PRO A 31 2.58 14.12 -9.54
N GLU A 32 2.58 13.15 -8.66
CA GLU A 32 3.18 13.28 -7.35
C GLU A 32 4.68 13.47 -7.48
N ASN A 33 5.25 14.33 -6.66
CA ASN A 33 6.69 14.52 -6.57
C ASN A 33 7.27 13.55 -5.53
N ALA A 34 7.29 12.27 -5.87
CA ALA A 34 7.82 11.21 -5.00
C ALA A 34 8.73 10.28 -5.80
N SER A 35 9.81 9.88 -5.16
CA SER A 35 10.69 8.81 -5.60
C SER A 35 10.25 7.48 -5.01
N VAL A 36 10.89 6.38 -5.43
CA VAL A 36 10.65 5.01 -4.93
C VAL A 36 9.17 4.62 -5.07
N THR A 37 8.60 4.92 -6.23
CA THR A 37 7.17 4.69 -6.52
C THR A 37 6.78 3.21 -6.48
N SER A 38 7.76 2.28 -6.51
CA SER A 38 7.52 0.85 -6.29
C SER A 38 6.80 0.56 -4.97
N GLN A 39 6.95 1.42 -3.95
CA GLN A 39 6.26 1.29 -2.68
C GLN A 39 4.73 1.41 -2.81
N SER A 40 4.23 2.00 -3.90
CA SER A 40 2.79 2.13 -4.19
C SER A 40 2.21 0.93 -4.95
N ILE A 41 3.05 0.00 -5.41
CA ILE A 41 2.60 -1.19 -6.15
C ILE A 41 2.05 -2.24 -5.17
N ALA A 42 0.84 -2.73 -5.41
CA ALA A 42 0.25 -3.82 -4.63
C ALA A 42 1.11 -5.10 -4.72
N PRO A 43 1.53 -5.68 -3.59
CA PRO A 43 2.46 -6.80 -3.61
C PRO A 43 1.79 -8.17 -3.77
N ASP A 44 0.46 -8.26 -3.71
CA ASP A 44 -0.24 -9.54 -3.65
C ASP A 44 -1.36 -9.66 -4.69
N ALA A 45 -1.53 -10.90 -5.17
CA ALA A 45 -2.52 -11.23 -6.19
C ALA A 45 -3.96 -11.15 -5.68
N ARG A 46 -4.21 -11.35 -4.36
CA ARG A 46 -5.56 -11.26 -3.80
C ARG A 46 -6.09 -9.84 -3.88
N ALA A 47 -5.33 -8.88 -3.36
CA ALA A 47 -5.72 -7.47 -3.40
C ALA A 47 -5.72 -6.94 -4.83
N GLY A 48 -4.75 -7.32 -5.66
CA GLY A 48 -4.73 -6.98 -7.09
C GLY A 48 -5.98 -7.47 -7.83
N GLY A 49 -6.46 -8.69 -7.53
CA GLY A 49 -7.71 -9.23 -8.08
C GLY A 49 -8.98 -8.56 -7.55
N MET A 50 -8.89 -7.82 -6.44
CA MET A 50 -10.01 -7.06 -5.84
C MET A 50 -9.94 -5.56 -6.13
N GLY A 51 -9.05 -5.10 -7.01
CA GLY A 51 -8.89 -3.68 -7.34
C GLY A 51 -8.01 -2.92 -6.35
N ASP A 52 -6.97 -3.55 -5.84
CA ASP A 52 -5.98 -2.97 -4.92
C ASP A 52 -6.58 -2.44 -3.60
N ILE A 53 -7.49 -3.22 -3.03
CA ILE A 53 -8.11 -2.93 -1.74
C ILE A 53 -7.59 -3.88 -0.65
N GLY A 54 -7.38 -3.36 0.55
CA GLY A 54 -6.83 -4.17 1.64
C GLY A 54 -6.88 -3.55 3.03
N ALA A 55 -7.23 -2.27 3.16
CA ALA A 55 -7.20 -1.58 4.44
C ALA A 55 -8.18 -2.17 5.48
N ALA A 56 -9.35 -2.62 5.01
CA ALA A 56 -10.42 -3.12 5.89
C ALA A 56 -10.85 -4.55 5.58
N THR A 57 -10.25 -5.23 4.60
CA THR A 57 -10.51 -6.63 4.30
C THR A 57 -10.10 -7.55 5.45
N ASP A 58 -10.60 -8.79 5.46
CA ASP A 58 -10.19 -9.80 6.46
C ASP A 58 -8.66 -9.89 6.57
N PRO A 59 -8.13 -10.13 7.79
CA PRO A 59 -6.70 -10.34 8.00
C PRO A 59 -6.15 -11.46 7.13
N ASP A 60 -5.02 -11.20 6.50
CA ASP A 60 -4.22 -12.19 5.77
C ASP A 60 -2.72 -11.94 5.98
N VAL A 61 -1.88 -12.79 5.41
CA VAL A 61 -0.42 -12.68 5.60
C VAL A 61 0.14 -11.40 4.98
N MET A 62 -0.48 -10.86 3.92
CA MET A 62 -0.05 -9.64 3.23
C MET A 62 -0.62 -8.35 3.86
N SER A 63 -1.32 -8.47 5.00
CA SER A 63 -1.81 -7.32 5.76
C SER A 63 -0.71 -6.35 6.20
N GLN A 64 0.56 -6.79 6.19
CA GLN A 64 1.71 -5.92 6.45
C GLN A 64 1.76 -4.68 5.55
N TYR A 65 1.43 -4.84 4.28
CA TYR A 65 1.41 -3.74 3.31
C TYR A 65 0.14 -2.89 3.40
N TRP A 66 -1.00 -3.53 3.72
CA TRP A 66 -2.30 -2.87 3.64
C TRP A 66 -2.73 -2.20 4.93
N ASN A 67 -2.62 -2.92 6.04
CA ASN A 67 -2.99 -2.49 7.38
C ASN A 67 -2.52 -3.53 8.40
N PRO A 68 -1.36 -3.38 9.02
CA PRO A 68 -0.84 -4.35 9.99
C PRO A 68 -1.68 -4.45 11.27
N ALA A 69 -2.55 -3.47 11.58
CA ALA A 69 -3.44 -3.54 12.73
C ALA A 69 -4.47 -4.69 12.64
N LYS A 70 -4.62 -5.34 11.49
CA LYS A 70 -5.50 -6.51 11.31
C LYS A 70 -4.97 -7.78 11.96
N TYR A 71 -3.66 -7.94 12.14
CA TYR A 71 -3.06 -9.20 12.59
C TYR A 71 -3.58 -9.74 13.93
N PRO A 72 -3.90 -8.94 14.95
CA PRO A 72 -4.48 -9.49 16.18
C PRO A 72 -5.82 -10.22 15.95
N PHE A 73 -6.55 -9.90 14.88
CA PHE A 73 -7.81 -10.57 14.50
C PHE A 73 -7.61 -11.80 13.60
N SER A 74 -6.38 -12.15 13.25
CA SER A 74 -6.10 -13.33 12.44
C SER A 74 -6.50 -14.62 13.17
N ILE A 75 -7.09 -15.57 12.45
CA ILE A 75 -7.47 -16.88 13.01
C ILE A 75 -6.20 -17.69 13.31
N SER A 76 -5.24 -17.69 12.38
CA SER A 76 -3.99 -18.40 12.53
C SER A 76 -3.04 -17.65 13.46
N ARG A 77 -2.25 -18.41 14.24
CA ARG A 77 -1.26 -17.84 15.15
C ARG A 77 -0.04 -17.27 14.41
N ALA A 78 0.27 -17.83 13.27
CA ALA A 78 1.38 -17.37 12.43
C ALA A 78 1.06 -17.62 10.97
N GLY A 79 1.71 -16.87 10.10
CA GLY A 79 1.64 -17.05 8.65
C GLY A 79 2.87 -16.50 7.97
N VAL A 80 3.24 -17.12 6.85
CA VAL A 80 4.28 -16.63 5.94
C VAL A 80 3.76 -16.74 4.52
N ALA A 81 4.02 -15.74 3.69
CA ALA A 81 3.68 -15.75 2.28
C ALA A 81 4.80 -15.13 1.44
N LEU A 82 5.01 -15.71 0.28
CA LEU A 82 5.89 -15.20 -0.77
C LEU A 82 5.02 -14.90 -1.99
N ASN A 83 5.07 -13.66 -2.47
CA ASN A 83 4.44 -13.26 -3.72
C ASN A 83 5.50 -12.82 -4.73
N TYR A 84 5.25 -13.16 -5.97
CA TYR A 84 6.04 -12.74 -7.11
C TYR A 84 5.10 -12.21 -8.19
N THR A 85 5.30 -10.96 -8.59
CA THR A 85 4.45 -10.25 -9.53
C THR A 85 5.30 -9.72 -10.68
N PRO A 86 5.24 -10.32 -11.88
CA PRO A 86 5.80 -9.74 -13.08
C PRO A 86 5.11 -8.40 -13.37
N TRP A 87 5.88 -7.31 -13.36
CA TRP A 87 5.32 -5.97 -13.52
C TRP A 87 5.49 -5.48 -14.95
N LEU A 88 4.42 -4.93 -15.55
CA LEU A 88 4.41 -4.36 -16.89
C LEU A 88 5.01 -5.26 -17.99
N ARG A 89 4.93 -6.58 -17.84
CA ARG A 89 5.62 -7.56 -18.70
C ARG A 89 5.31 -7.45 -20.20
N GLN A 90 4.20 -6.81 -20.56
CA GLN A 90 3.89 -6.54 -21.98
C GLN A 90 4.66 -5.33 -22.54
N LEU A 91 5.20 -4.47 -21.70
CA LEU A 91 5.99 -3.30 -22.07
C LEU A 91 7.47 -3.53 -21.84
N VAL A 92 7.84 -4.10 -20.70
CA VAL A 92 9.20 -4.39 -20.27
C VAL A 92 9.23 -5.80 -19.70
N SER A 93 10.05 -6.68 -20.26
CA SER A 93 9.97 -8.13 -19.99
C SER A 93 10.60 -8.56 -18.67
N ASP A 94 11.36 -7.70 -18.01
CA ASP A 94 12.28 -8.00 -16.90
C ASP A 94 12.07 -7.13 -15.64
N MET A 95 10.92 -6.44 -15.56
CA MET A 95 10.51 -5.77 -14.33
C MET A 95 9.72 -6.74 -13.43
N ASP A 96 10.20 -6.94 -12.23
CA ASP A 96 9.64 -7.93 -11.31
C ASP A 96 9.54 -7.38 -9.87
N LEU A 97 8.43 -7.67 -9.20
CA LEU A 97 8.22 -7.42 -7.79
C LEU A 97 8.14 -8.73 -7.01
N ALA A 98 9.03 -8.92 -6.05
CA ALA A 98 8.97 -10.00 -5.07
C ALA A 98 8.65 -9.43 -3.68
N CYS A 99 7.77 -10.09 -2.95
CA CYS A 99 7.43 -9.72 -1.58
C CYS A 99 7.32 -10.96 -0.70
N LEU A 100 8.12 -10.99 0.37
CA LEU A 100 8.04 -11.96 1.44
C LEU A 100 7.44 -11.26 2.66
N ALA A 101 6.37 -11.80 3.24
CA ALA A 101 5.76 -11.28 4.45
C ALA A 101 5.47 -12.40 5.45
N GLY A 102 5.46 -12.04 6.72
CA GLY A 102 5.10 -12.97 7.79
C GLY A 102 4.65 -12.25 9.04
N TYR A 103 3.86 -12.96 9.85
CA TYR A 103 3.41 -12.48 11.15
C TYR A 103 3.38 -13.60 12.18
N TYR A 104 3.44 -13.20 13.44
CA TYR A 104 3.28 -14.07 14.58
C TYR A 104 2.47 -13.37 15.68
N ARG A 105 1.34 -13.98 16.11
CA ARG A 105 0.52 -13.48 17.21
C ARG A 105 1.16 -13.86 18.56
N ILE A 106 1.38 -12.84 19.38
CA ILE A 106 1.91 -13.00 20.74
C ILE A 106 0.71 -12.98 21.67
N GLY A 107 0.22 -14.17 22.04
CA GLY A 107 -1.03 -14.32 22.81
C GLY A 107 -2.26 -13.89 21.98
N ASP A 108 -3.26 -13.35 22.67
CA ASP A 108 -4.56 -13.05 22.08
C ASP A 108 -4.69 -11.57 21.63
N TYR A 109 -3.82 -10.69 22.12
CA TYR A 109 -3.99 -9.26 21.97
C TYR A 109 -2.93 -8.56 21.14
N SER A 110 -1.85 -9.22 20.78
CA SER A 110 -0.77 -8.58 20.04
C SER A 110 -0.17 -9.47 18.95
N ALA A 111 0.44 -8.84 17.97
CA ALA A 111 1.18 -9.50 16.93
C ALA A 111 2.43 -8.71 16.54
N VAL A 112 3.45 -9.44 16.10
CA VAL A 112 4.61 -8.90 15.37
C VAL A 112 4.55 -9.37 13.95
N SER A 113 4.99 -8.55 13.03
CA SER A 113 5.02 -8.88 11.62
C SER A 113 6.19 -8.19 10.94
N ALA A 114 6.60 -8.74 9.81
CA ALA A 114 7.67 -8.17 9.00
C ALA A 114 7.43 -8.46 7.52
N SER A 115 7.96 -7.60 6.66
CA SER A 115 8.05 -7.89 5.24
C SER A 115 9.38 -7.45 4.63
N LEU A 116 9.70 -8.09 3.51
CA LEU A 116 10.81 -7.75 2.64
C LEU A 116 10.26 -7.64 1.22
N ARG A 117 10.50 -6.50 0.57
CA ARG A 117 10.13 -6.26 -0.82
C ARG A 117 11.38 -6.02 -1.64
N TYR A 118 11.40 -6.58 -2.82
CA TYR A 118 12.44 -6.35 -3.82
C TYR A 118 11.78 -6.07 -5.15
N PHE A 119 12.11 -4.96 -5.77
CA PHE A 119 11.61 -4.54 -7.06
C PHE A 119 12.78 -4.35 -8.02
N SER A 120 12.84 -5.18 -9.07
CA SER A 120 13.77 -5.02 -10.19
C SER A 120 13.14 -4.11 -11.24
N LEU A 121 13.86 -3.08 -11.66
CA LEU A 121 13.43 -2.21 -12.75
C LEU A 121 13.85 -2.75 -14.14
N GLY A 122 14.46 -3.95 -14.16
CA GLY A 122 14.92 -4.57 -15.39
C GLY A 122 16.30 -4.06 -15.85
N GLU A 123 16.70 -4.47 -17.06
CA GLU A 123 17.95 -4.08 -17.67
C GLU A 123 17.77 -2.74 -18.41
N VAL A 124 18.61 -1.76 -18.09
CA VAL A 124 18.64 -0.47 -18.76
C VAL A 124 19.95 -0.36 -19.54
N TYR A 125 19.84 -0.16 -20.85
CA TYR A 125 20.99 0.06 -21.73
C TYR A 125 21.29 1.56 -21.78
N THR A 126 22.44 1.95 -21.28
CA THR A 126 22.90 3.33 -21.31
C THR A 126 23.88 3.51 -22.47
N ASN A 127 23.63 4.53 -23.28
CA ASN A 127 24.53 4.87 -24.38
C ASN A 127 25.29 6.16 -24.01
N SER A 128 26.60 6.08 -23.85
CA SER A 128 27.42 7.21 -23.39
C SER A 128 27.60 8.32 -24.44
N GLY A 129 26.91 8.25 -25.59
CA GLY A 129 26.94 9.28 -26.61
C GLY A 129 28.32 9.45 -27.29
N SER A 130 29.31 8.64 -26.92
CA SER A 130 30.63 8.60 -27.54
C SER A 130 30.62 7.62 -28.69
N THR A 131 31.33 7.96 -29.76
CA THR A 131 31.46 7.14 -30.99
C THR A 131 32.18 5.81 -30.79
N ASN A 132 32.59 5.48 -29.59
CA ASN A 132 33.08 4.16 -29.21
C ASN A 132 31.97 3.39 -28.49
N ASP A 133 31.54 2.30 -29.08
CA ASP A 133 30.46 1.36 -28.72
C ASP A 133 30.56 0.73 -27.29
N ASN A 134 30.64 1.50 -26.24
CA ASN A 134 30.53 0.99 -24.90
C ASN A 134 29.11 1.28 -24.34
N SER A 135 28.13 0.54 -24.84
CA SER A 135 26.84 0.44 -24.14
C SER A 135 27.06 -0.30 -22.82
N MET A 136 26.78 0.35 -21.73
CA MET A 136 26.79 -0.26 -20.39
C MET A 136 25.38 -0.71 -20.03
N THR A 137 25.24 -1.97 -19.61
CA THR A 137 23.97 -2.47 -19.07
C THR A 137 23.98 -2.28 -17.57
N ILE A 138 22.97 -1.63 -17.05
CA ILE A 138 22.73 -1.45 -15.61
C ILE A 138 21.45 -2.15 -15.19
N ASN A 139 21.39 -2.62 -13.95
CA ASN A 139 20.24 -3.28 -13.36
C ASN A 139 19.81 -2.51 -12.11
N PRO A 140 18.98 -1.46 -12.25
CA PRO A 140 18.49 -0.70 -11.13
C PRO A 140 17.48 -1.53 -10.31
N TYR A 141 17.46 -1.33 -9.00
CA TYR A 141 16.52 -2.02 -8.12
C TYR A 141 16.16 -1.17 -6.90
N GLU A 142 15.02 -1.48 -6.33
CA GLU A 142 14.55 -0.92 -5.08
C GLU A 142 14.23 -2.05 -4.09
N MET A 143 14.52 -1.81 -2.83
CA MET A 143 14.27 -2.76 -1.76
C MET A 143 13.68 -2.05 -0.55
N SER A 144 12.76 -2.70 0.14
CA SER A 144 12.33 -2.21 1.46
C SER A 144 12.16 -3.37 2.43
N MET A 145 12.42 -3.08 3.68
CA MET A 145 12.21 -3.98 4.80
C MET A 145 11.43 -3.24 5.88
N ASP A 146 10.39 -3.87 6.39
CA ASP A 146 9.61 -3.31 7.49
C ASP A 146 9.30 -4.33 8.57
N VAL A 147 9.12 -3.82 9.78
CA VAL A 147 8.70 -4.57 10.97
C VAL A 147 7.58 -3.79 11.64
N ALA A 148 6.50 -4.48 12.00
CA ALA A 148 5.38 -3.89 12.70
C ALA A 148 5.07 -4.60 14.02
N TYR A 149 4.52 -3.82 14.94
CA TYR A 149 3.88 -4.29 16.15
C TYR A 149 2.43 -3.84 16.16
N SER A 150 1.53 -4.80 16.40
CA SER A 150 0.09 -4.59 16.42
C SER A 150 -0.47 -4.95 17.79
N LEU A 151 -1.36 -4.12 18.32
CA LEU A 151 -1.96 -4.27 19.62
C LEU A 151 -3.48 -4.09 19.57
N MET A 152 -4.20 -5.06 20.06
CA MET A 152 -5.65 -4.99 20.28
C MET A 152 -5.95 -4.20 21.55
N LEU A 153 -6.61 -3.07 21.43
CA LEU A 153 -7.00 -2.22 22.55
C LEU A 153 -8.37 -2.61 23.13
N SER A 154 -9.20 -3.24 22.32
CA SER A 154 -10.47 -3.84 22.72
C SER A 154 -10.80 -5.02 21.80
N GLU A 155 -11.80 -5.82 22.15
CA GLU A 155 -12.26 -6.95 21.32
C GLU A 155 -12.63 -6.57 19.87
N LYS A 156 -12.82 -5.28 19.60
CA LYS A 156 -13.26 -4.76 18.30
C LYS A 156 -12.27 -3.81 17.64
N PHE A 157 -11.21 -3.38 18.37
CA PHE A 157 -10.33 -2.32 17.88
C PHE A 157 -8.87 -2.60 18.17
N SER A 158 -8.04 -2.43 17.18
CA SER A 158 -6.59 -2.56 17.24
C SER A 158 -5.88 -1.41 16.55
N ILE A 159 -4.63 -1.21 16.94
CA ILE A 159 -3.70 -0.27 16.33
C ILE A 159 -2.40 -0.98 15.99
N ALA A 160 -1.62 -0.41 15.08
CA ALA A 160 -0.28 -0.87 14.78
C ALA A 160 0.64 0.29 14.43
N ALA A 161 1.92 0.08 14.69
CA ALA A 161 2.99 0.93 14.18
C ALA A 161 4.03 0.05 13.49
N ALA A 162 4.52 0.49 12.33
CA ALA A 162 5.61 -0.15 11.61
C ALA A 162 6.77 0.82 11.41
N VAL A 163 7.97 0.28 11.36
CA VAL A 163 9.18 0.99 10.94
C VAL A 163 9.66 0.34 9.66
N ARG A 164 9.94 1.17 8.66
CA ARG A 164 10.37 0.75 7.33
C ARG A 164 11.71 1.38 6.98
N TRP A 165 12.61 0.58 6.44
CA TRP A 165 13.80 1.02 5.75
C TRP A 165 13.62 0.81 4.26
N ILE A 166 13.95 1.83 3.48
CA ILE A 166 13.86 1.84 2.02
C ILE A 166 15.24 2.09 1.47
N TYR A 167 15.62 1.33 0.44
CA TYR A 167 16.86 1.45 -0.28
C TYR A 167 16.58 1.43 -1.78
N SER A 168 17.17 2.37 -2.52
CA SER A 168 17.03 2.48 -3.97
C SER A 168 18.39 2.67 -4.59
N ASP A 169 18.75 1.77 -5.50
CA ASP A 169 19.97 1.82 -6.30
C ASP A 169 19.60 1.91 -7.77
N LEU A 170 19.47 3.13 -8.27
CA LEU A 170 19.08 3.40 -9.65
C LEU A 170 20.22 3.25 -10.63
N LYS A 171 21.46 3.06 -10.15
CA LYS A 171 22.66 2.84 -10.96
C LYS A 171 22.94 3.92 -12.01
N TYR A 172 22.52 5.15 -11.74
CA TYR A 172 22.86 6.30 -12.59
C TYR A 172 24.31 6.70 -12.35
N ASP A 173 25.21 6.11 -13.12
CA ASP A 173 26.67 6.25 -12.93
C ASP A 173 27.28 7.16 -14.00
N TYR A 174 26.73 8.35 -14.20
CA TYR A 174 27.29 9.32 -15.13
C TYR A 174 27.99 10.52 -14.51
N SER A 175 27.97 10.63 -13.19
CA SER A 175 28.73 11.64 -12.46
C SER A 175 29.17 11.10 -11.10
N ASP A 176 30.31 11.54 -10.62
CA ASP A 176 30.86 11.19 -9.30
C ASP A 176 29.95 11.61 -8.11
N ASP A 177 28.79 12.24 -8.41
CA ASP A 177 27.88 12.81 -7.43
C ASP A 177 26.61 11.98 -7.16
N THR A 178 26.40 10.85 -7.86
CA THR A 178 25.21 10.00 -7.61
C THR A 178 25.56 8.78 -6.78
N SER A 179 24.77 8.53 -5.76
CA SER A 179 24.91 7.39 -4.86
C SER A 179 23.55 6.71 -4.60
N PRO A 180 23.53 5.41 -4.24
CA PRO A 180 22.30 4.77 -3.81
C PRO A 180 21.64 5.54 -2.67
N GLY A 181 20.32 5.71 -2.79
CA GLY A 181 19.52 6.40 -1.78
C GLY A 181 19.00 5.47 -0.69
N SER A 182 18.88 6.00 0.53
CA SER A 182 18.16 5.30 1.61
C SER A 182 17.28 6.24 2.40
N ALA A 183 16.16 5.72 2.91
CA ALA A 183 15.21 6.47 3.73
C ALA A 183 14.63 5.58 4.83
N PHE A 184 14.19 6.22 5.91
CA PHE A 184 13.41 5.58 6.96
C PHE A 184 12.01 6.16 6.98
N ALA A 185 11.03 5.30 7.20
CA ALA A 185 9.63 5.66 7.31
C ALA A 185 8.96 4.94 8.47
N VAL A 186 7.84 5.49 8.90
CA VAL A 186 6.94 4.93 9.91
C VAL A 186 5.55 4.82 9.30
N ASP A 187 4.87 3.71 9.56
CA ASP A 187 3.45 3.54 9.24
C ASP A 187 2.64 3.50 10.54
N LEU A 188 1.47 4.11 10.53
CA LEU A 188 0.50 4.08 11.61
C LEU A 188 -0.81 3.53 11.08
N ALA A 189 -1.32 2.49 11.74
CA ALA A 189 -2.52 1.82 11.29
C ALA A 189 -3.53 1.61 12.43
N ALA A 190 -4.79 1.56 12.06
CA ALA A 190 -5.89 1.21 12.96
C ALA A 190 -6.90 0.31 12.24
N TYR A 191 -7.49 -0.61 12.98
CA TYR A 191 -8.50 -1.51 12.45
C TYR A 191 -9.61 -1.71 13.46
N TYR A 192 -10.85 -1.64 12.97
CA TYR A 192 -12.06 -1.91 13.73
C TYR A 192 -12.85 -3.02 13.06
N GLN A 193 -13.24 -4.03 13.85
CA GLN A 193 -14.07 -5.15 13.42
C GLN A 193 -15.25 -5.32 14.37
N ASN A 194 -16.44 -5.45 13.84
CA ASN A 194 -17.63 -5.70 14.61
C ASN A 194 -18.61 -6.59 13.85
N TYR A 195 -19.43 -7.32 14.61
CA TYR A 195 -20.54 -8.09 14.04
C TYR A 195 -21.83 -7.32 14.22
N ILE A 196 -22.56 -7.19 13.13
CA ILE A 196 -23.84 -6.47 13.05
C ILE A 196 -24.91 -7.37 12.44
N ASN A 197 -26.13 -7.30 12.96
CA ASN A 197 -27.23 -8.07 12.41
C ASN A 197 -27.93 -7.29 11.30
N ILE A 198 -27.91 -7.84 10.07
CA ILE A 198 -28.68 -7.33 8.92
C ILE A 198 -29.77 -8.34 8.58
N GLY A 199 -30.98 -8.06 9.04
CA GLY A 199 -32.08 -9.01 8.98
C GLY A 199 -31.86 -10.19 9.93
N GLN A 200 -31.74 -11.40 9.37
CA GLN A 200 -31.50 -12.64 10.15
C GLN A 200 -30.03 -13.12 10.05
N ARG A 201 -29.15 -12.31 9.45
CA ARG A 201 -27.75 -12.68 9.21
C ARG A 201 -26.83 -11.81 10.06
N GLU A 202 -25.89 -12.45 10.71
CA GLU A 202 -24.78 -11.78 11.39
C GLU A 202 -23.70 -11.46 10.35
N CYS A 203 -23.52 -10.19 10.05
CA CYS A 203 -22.56 -9.68 9.07
C CYS A 203 -21.37 -9.09 9.81
N GLN A 204 -20.15 -9.24 9.23
CA GLN A 204 -18.95 -8.64 9.78
C GLN A 204 -18.68 -7.31 9.07
N LEU A 205 -18.60 -6.25 9.86
CA LEU A 205 -18.17 -4.91 9.43
C LEU A 205 -16.71 -4.72 9.78
N GLY A 206 -15.90 -4.36 8.80
CA GLY A 206 -14.50 -3.96 8.96
C GLY A 206 -14.33 -2.48 8.59
N LEU A 207 -13.57 -1.73 9.38
CA LEU A 207 -13.10 -0.38 9.05
C LEU A 207 -11.59 -0.34 9.26
N GLY A 208 -10.87 0.25 8.31
CA GLY A 208 -9.42 0.34 8.34
C GLY A 208 -8.92 1.74 8.04
N LEU A 209 -7.87 2.12 8.74
CA LEU A 209 -7.08 3.32 8.49
C LEU A 209 -5.62 2.91 8.45
N ASP A 210 -4.90 3.41 7.45
CA ASP A 210 -3.45 3.24 7.33
C ASP A 210 -2.84 4.54 6.82
N ILE A 211 -1.82 5.04 7.51
CA ILE A 211 -0.99 6.16 7.07
C ILE A 211 0.40 5.59 6.91
N SER A 212 0.80 5.36 5.67
CA SER A 212 2.06 4.70 5.33
C SER A 212 3.11 5.66 4.82
N ASN A 213 4.37 5.27 4.99
CA ASN A 213 5.54 5.97 4.50
C ASN A 213 5.69 7.41 5.05
N ILE A 214 5.34 7.65 6.30
CA ILE A 214 5.65 8.92 6.99
C ILE A 214 7.14 8.90 7.32
N GLY A 215 7.98 9.64 6.59
CA GLY A 215 9.41 9.50 6.80
C GLY A 215 10.27 10.60 6.21
N SER A 216 11.57 10.32 6.23
CA SER A 216 12.57 11.21 5.66
C SER A 216 12.47 11.24 4.13
N LYS A 217 12.98 12.31 3.53
CA LYS A 217 13.28 12.29 2.10
C LYS A 217 14.40 11.28 1.83
N ILE A 218 14.38 10.69 0.64
CA ILE A 218 15.48 9.89 0.13
C ILE A 218 16.45 10.79 -0.61
N ASN A 219 17.75 10.58 -0.42
CA ASN A 219 18.81 11.36 -1.07
C ASN A 219 19.66 10.42 -1.94
N PHE A 220 19.85 10.78 -3.19
CA PHE A 220 20.64 10.04 -4.19
C PHE A 220 22.03 10.65 -4.44
N GLY A 221 22.55 11.42 -3.50
CA GLY A 221 23.83 12.15 -3.62
C GLY A 221 23.63 13.62 -4.05
N GLY A 222 24.54 14.49 -3.57
CA GLY A 222 24.45 15.93 -3.76
C GLY A 222 23.43 16.62 -2.82
N ASP A 223 23.56 17.94 -2.66
CA ASP A 223 22.75 18.72 -1.72
C ASP A 223 21.30 18.93 -2.22
N ASP A 224 21.07 18.88 -3.53
CA ASP A 224 19.76 19.18 -4.15
C ASP A 224 18.95 17.94 -4.58
N ASN A 225 19.47 16.72 -4.40
CA ASN A 225 18.87 15.48 -4.90
C ASN A 225 18.00 14.74 -3.85
N SER A 226 17.30 15.48 -3.00
CA SER A 226 16.44 14.89 -1.98
C SER A 226 14.98 14.89 -2.40
N GLU A 227 14.38 13.72 -2.54
CA GLU A 227 13.00 13.53 -2.99
C GLU A 227 12.13 12.93 -1.88
N PHE A 228 10.82 13.20 -1.96
CA PHE A 228 9.85 12.62 -1.03
C PHE A 228 9.66 11.13 -1.33
N ILE A 229 9.46 10.34 -0.27
CA ILE A 229 8.93 8.97 -0.40
C ILE A 229 7.40 9.01 -0.50
N PRO A 230 6.73 8.02 -1.11
CA PRO A 230 5.29 8.07 -1.41
C PRO A 230 4.45 7.85 -0.14
N ALA A 231 4.36 8.88 0.69
CA ALA A 231 3.47 8.86 1.86
C ALA A 231 2.00 8.85 1.42
N ASN A 232 1.19 7.98 2.02
CA ASN A 232 -0.20 7.77 1.63
C ASN A 232 -1.12 7.59 2.83
N LEU A 233 -2.31 8.19 2.76
CA LEU A 233 -3.42 7.91 3.66
C LEU A 233 -4.40 6.98 2.96
N ARG A 234 -4.71 5.86 3.59
CA ARG A 234 -5.68 4.87 3.13
C ARG A 234 -6.79 4.70 4.15
N LEU A 235 -8.03 4.81 3.69
CA LEU A 235 -9.23 4.57 4.47
C LEU A 235 -10.02 3.46 3.79
N GLY A 236 -10.39 2.42 4.53
CA GLY A 236 -11.14 1.30 4.00
C GLY A 236 -12.37 0.96 4.80
N ALA A 237 -13.34 0.39 4.12
CA ALA A 237 -14.52 -0.23 4.72
C ALA A 237 -14.83 -1.56 4.03
N SER A 238 -15.24 -2.55 4.80
CA SER A 238 -15.67 -3.85 4.30
C SER A 238 -16.90 -4.36 5.01
N LEU A 239 -17.76 -5.05 4.28
CA LEU A 239 -18.94 -5.75 4.82
C LEU A 239 -18.95 -7.19 4.28
N MET A 240 -18.77 -8.16 5.18
CA MET A 240 -18.88 -9.57 4.86
C MET A 240 -20.27 -10.07 5.26
N ILE A 241 -20.99 -10.64 4.31
CA ILE A 241 -22.36 -11.15 4.43
C ILE A 241 -22.30 -12.68 4.22
N PRO A 242 -22.57 -13.50 5.24
CA PRO A 242 -22.69 -14.94 5.06
C PRO A 242 -23.95 -15.25 4.27
N ILE A 243 -23.81 -15.97 3.16
CA ILE A 243 -24.95 -16.45 2.34
C ILE A 243 -25.46 -17.76 2.89
N ASP A 244 -24.57 -18.71 3.13
CA ASP A 244 -24.81 -20.01 3.73
C ASP A 244 -23.55 -20.47 4.52
N GLU A 245 -23.51 -21.73 4.97
CA GLU A 245 -22.39 -22.29 5.74
C GLU A 245 -21.06 -22.28 4.98
N TYR A 246 -21.08 -22.29 3.64
CA TYR A 246 -19.89 -22.40 2.79
C TYR A 246 -19.60 -21.13 2.00
N ASN A 247 -20.62 -20.29 1.78
CA ASN A 247 -20.53 -19.13 0.90
C ASN A 247 -20.69 -17.82 1.66
N ARG A 248 -19.80 -16.89 1.38
CA ARG A 248 -19.85 -15.52 1.89
C ARG A 248 -19.56 -14.52 0.78
N LEU A 249 -20.24 -13.40 0.82
CA LEU A 249 -20.03 -12.26 -0.06
C LEU A 249 -19.35 -11.16 0.75
N THR A 250 -18.22 -10.66 0.27
CA THR A 250 -17.57 -9.48 0.85
C THR A 250 -17.65 -8.33 -0.15
N ILE A 251 -18.15 -7.20 0.31
CA ILE A 251 -18.12 -5.92 -0.40
C ILE A 251 -17.14 -5.03 0.34
N ALA A 252 -16.16 -4.47 -0.34
CA ALA A 252 -15.17 -3.60 0.26
C ALA A 252 -14.83 -2.44 -0.66
N ALA A 253 -14.40 -1.33 -0.05
CA ALA A 253 -13.93 -0.14 -0.76
C ALA A 253 -12.83 0.53 0.06
N ASP A 254 -11.77 0.99 -0.63
CA ASP A 254 -10.70 1.77 -0.06
C ASP A 254 -10.62 3.13 -0.78
N ALA A 255 -10.34 4.18 -0.01
CA ALA A 255 -10.03 5.52 -0.51
C ALA A 255 -8.57 5.82 -0.17
N ASN A 256 -7.78 6.15 -1.18
CA ASN A 256 -6.37 6.49 -1.04
C ASN A 256 -6.16 7.97 -1.33
N LYS A 257 -5.35 8.61 -0.49
CA LYS A 257 -4.93 9.99 -0.68
C LYS A 257 -3.42 10.12 -0.48
N PRO A 258 -2.66 10.38 -1.55
CA PRO A 258 -1.25 10.74 -1.42
C PRO A 258 -1.07 11.96 -0.52
N LEU A 259 -0.08 11.89 0.36
CA LEU A 259 0.28 12.96 1.30
C LEU A 259 1.54 13.73 0.87
N VAL A 260 2.05 13.43 -0.32
CA VAL A 260 3.22 14.11 -0.90
C VAL A 260 2.81 15.33 -1.71
N PRO A 261 3.67 16.36 -1.78
CA PRO A 261 3.42 17.52 -2.62
C PRO A 261 3.29 17.13 -4.10
N THR A 262 2.38 17.76 -4.80
CA THR A 262 2.32 17.69 -6.27
C THR A 262 3.26 18.73 -6.88
N MET A 263 3.80 18.46 -8.08
CA MET A 263 4.66 19.42 -8.76
C MET A 263 3.93 20.74 -9.01
N PRO A 264 4.55 21.91 -8.75
CA PRO A 264 3.96 23.20 -9.05
C PRO A 264 3.78 23.33 -10.57
N ILE A 265 2.65 23.90 -11.01
CA ILE A 265 2.45 24.23 -12.43
C ILE A 265 3.41 25.38 -12.76
N LYS A 266 4.35 25.18 -13.68
CA LYS A 266 5.15 26.28 -14.23
C LYS A 266 4.20 27.32 -14.87
N GLY A 267 4.13 28.53 -14.30
CA GLY A 267 3.33 29.63 -14.83
C GLY A 267 2.05 29.98 -14.04
N ALA A 268 1.78 29.35 -12.91
CA ALA A 268 0.77 29.82 -11.96
C ALA A 268 1.46 30.78 -10.96
N ASN A 269 1.53 32.08 -11.33
CA ASN A 269 1.77 33.20 -10.42
C ASN A 269 0.44 33.73 -9.94
#